data_2c11d5e31dee7f172a8981563ca5bf45
#
_entry.id   2c11d5e31dee7f172a8981563ca5bf45
#
_cell.length_a   1.000
_cell.length_b   1.000
_cell.length_c   1.000
_cell.angle_alpha   90.00
_cell.angle_beta   90.00
_cell.angle_gamma   90.00
#
_symmetry.space_group_name_H-M   'P 1'
#
loop_
_entity.id
_entity.type
_entity.pdbx_description
1 polymer ?
#
loop_
_entity_poly.entity_id
_entity_poly.type
_entity_poly.pdbx_seq_one_letter_code
_entity_poly.pdbx_strand_id
1 'polypeptide(L)'
;MPPEGEAHAYCSDEAGEYLAKLLGDRVKIRQAKPITLSNDSEPEPDIAIVQRLGRDYREHHPYPENIFWLIKYANSSLEKDLDKKSKIYAAVGIPEYWVVNLKKLHLVVFRPLDGEYATKLTLTSGEIQPLAFPDLSIPVAQIINS
;
A
#
# COMPACT_ATOMS: atom_id res chain seq x y z
N MET A 1 -17.85 9.36 7.50
CA MET A 1 -16.51 8.80 7.71
C MET A 1 -15.74 9.67 8.68
N PRO A 2 -15.22 9.09 9.76
CA PRO A 2 -14.44 9.90 10.68
C PRO A 2 -13.17 10.40 10.03
N PRO A 3 -12.68 11.59 10.38
CA PRO A 3 -11.43 12.08 9.85
C PRO A 3 -10.25 11.22 10.29
N GLU A 4 -9.17 11.27 9.53
CA GLU A 4 -7.94 10.59 9.91
C GLU A 4 -7.43 11.12 11.24
N GLY A 5 -6.94 10.21 12.09
CA GLY A 5 -6.26 10.62 13.29
C GLY A 5 -4.91 11.25 12.95
N GLU A 6 -4.36 11.98 13.91
CA GLU A 6 -3.09 12.68 13.75
C GLU A 6 -1.95 11.71 13.45
N ALA A 7 -1.89 10.58 14.16
CA ALA A 7 -0.87 9.56 13.93
C ALA A 7 -0.98 8.96 12.54
N HIS A 8 -2.22 8.68 12.09
CA HIS A 8 -2.47 8.14 10.75
C HIS A 8 -1.94 9.08 9.67
N ALA A 9 -2.33 10.35 9.74
CA ALA A 9 -1.94 11.35 8.76
C ALA A 9 -0.43 11.54 8.73
N TYR A 10 0.19 11.64 9.90
CA TYR A 10 1.63 11.83 10.03
C TYR A 10 2.41 10.66 9.44
N CYS A 11 2.08 9.44 9.84
CA CYS A 11 2.80 8.25 9.38
C CYS A 11 2.65 8.05 7.87
N SER A 12 1.45 8.22 7.36
CA SER A 12 1.17 8.09 5.92
C SER A 12 1.96 9.12 5.11
N ASP A 13 1.97 10.37 5.56
CA ASP A 13 2.69 11.45 4.89
C ASP A 13 4.20 11.21 4.88
N GLU A 14 4.77 10.85 6.04
CA GLU A 14 6.21 10.59 6.16
C GLU A 14 6.64 9.40 5.31
N ALA A 15 5.86 8.32 5.30
CA ALA A 15 6.17 7.16 4.49
C ALA A 15 6.08 7.48 3.00
N GLY A 16 5.07 8.25 2.59
CA GLY A 16 4.91 8.67 1.21
C GLY A 16 6.10 9.51 0.73
N GLU A 17 6.54 10.44 1.55
CA GLU A 17 7.72 11.27 1.26
C GLU A 17 8.98 10.43 1.13
N TYR A 18 9.19 9.51 2.07
CA TYR A 18 10.34 8.61 2.05
C TYR A 18 10.37 7.78 0.77
N LEU A 19 9.24 7.17 0.41
CA LEU A 19 9.13 6.34 -0.78
C LEU A 19 9.33 7.14 -2.07
N ALA A 20 8.81 8.37 -2.12
CA ALA A 20 9.00 9.23 -3.27
C ALA A 20 10.48 9.55 -3.50
N LYS A 21 11.22 9.82 -2.44
CA LYS A 21 12.66 10.07 -2.54
C LYS A 21 13.44 8.81 -2.93
N LEU A 22 13.07 7.68 -2.34
CA LEU A 22 13.77 6.42 -2.58
C LEU A 22 13.57 5.91 -4.00
N LEU A 23 12.34 5.95 -4.50
CA LEU A 23 11.97 5.39 -5.79
C LEU A 23 12.10 6.39 -6.95
N GLY A 24 12.01 7.68 -6.65
CA GLY A 24 12.21 8.73 -7.65
C GLY A 24 11.34 8.56 -8.88
N ASP A 25 11.96 8.64 -10.05
CA ASP A 25 11.26 8.57 -11.33
C ASP A 25 10.78 7.18 -11.74
N ARG A 26 11.10 6.17 -10.95
CA ARG A 26 10.70 4.79 -11.23
C ARG A 26 9.20 4.57 -11.06
N VAL A 27 8.56 5.38 -10.22
CA VAL A 27 7.15 5.23 -9.87
C VAL A 27 6.48 6.59 -9.70
N LYS A 28 5.16 6.56 -9.57
CA LYS A 28 4.37 7.67 -9.06
C LYS A 28 3.80 7.27 -7.70
N ILE A 29 3.97 8.12 -6.70
CA ILE A 29 3.36 7.91 -5.37
C ILE A 29 2.06 8.70 -5.31
N ARG A 30 0.96 8.01 -5.01
CA ARG A 30 -0.35 8.65 -4.84
C ARG A 30 -0.79 8.46 -3.40
N GLN A 31 -1.20 9.54 -2.75
CA GLN A 31 -1.66 9.49 -1.36
C GLN A 31 -3.14 9.83 -1.28
N ALA A 32 -3.91 8.95 -0.65
CA ALA A 32 -5.34 9.14 -0.41
C ALA A 32 -6.13 9.48 -1.68
N LYS A 33 -5.77 8.83 -2.79
CA LYS A 33 -6.44 9.03 -4.08
C LYS A 33 -7.01 7.72 -4.60
N PRO A 34 -8.09 7.78 -5.40
CA PRO A 34 -8.74 6.57 -5.88
C PRO A 34 -7.87 5.72 -6.81
N ILE A 35 -8.12 4.43 -6.77
CA ILE A 35 -7.71 3.47 -7.81
C ILE A 35 -8.99 2.86 -8.36
N THR A 36 -8.95 2.30 -9.56
CA THR A 36 -10.13 1.68 -10.17
C THR A 36 -9.93 0.18 -10.25
N LEU A 37 -10.82 -0.59 -9.63
CA LEU A 37 -10.79 -2.05 -9.69
C LEU A 37 -11.66 -2.56 -10.84
N SER A 38 -11.49 -3.84 -11.19
CA SER A 38 -12.18 -4.44 -12.34
C SER A 38 -13.71 -4.46 -12.20
N ASN A 39 -14.24 -4.32 -10.98
CA ASN A 39 -15.68 -4.24 -10.73
C ASN A 39 -16.18 -2.78 -10.65
N ASP A 40 -15.40 -1.84 -11.16
CA ASP A 40 -15.67 -0.40 -11.17
C ASP A 40 -15.72 0.25 -9.79
N SER A 41 -15.34 -0.46 -8.71
CA SER A 41 -15.18 0.19 -7.42
C SER A 41 -13.90 1.03 -7.41
N GLU A 42 -13.92 2.10 -6.63
CA GLU A 42 -12.82 3.06 -6.58
C GLU A 42 -12.39 3.33 -5.13
N PRO A 43 -11.73 2.36 -4.48
CA PRO A 43 -11.21 2.59 -3.13
C PRO A 43 -10.09 3.62 -3.14
N GLU A 44 -9.88 4.24 -1.98
CA GLU A 44 -8.83 5.25 -1.81
C GLU A 44 -7.80 4.75 -0.80
N PRO A 45 -6.80 3.98 -1.26
CA PRO A 45 -5.73 3.54 -0.35
C PRO A 45 -4.92 4.73 0.16
N ASP A 46 -4.34 4.58 1.34
CA ASP A 46 -3.55 5.67 1.92
C ASP A 46 -2.34 6.00 1.04
N ILE A 47 -1.65 4.97 0.53
CA ILE A 47 -0.56 5.16 -0.43
C ILE A 47 -0.70 4.11 -1.53
N ALA A 48 -0.62 4.54 -2.77
CA ALA A 48 -0.54 3.66 -3.92
C ALA A 48 0.77 3.94 -4.67
N ILE A 49 1.56 2.91 -4.89
CA ILE A 49 2.79 3.00 -5.66
C ILE A 49 2.48 2.46 -7.05
N VAL A 50 2.47 3.33 -8.04
CA VAL A 50 1.93 3.03 -9.36
C VAL A 50 2.92 3.38 -10.46
N GLN A 51 2.65 2.87 -11.66
CA GLN A 51 3.45 3.21 -12.84
C GLN A 51 3.34 4.71 -13.10
N ARG A 52 4.44 5.30 -13.58
CA ARG A 52 4.48 6.72 -13.92
C ARG A 52 3.96 6.89 -15.35
N LEU A 53 2.65 7.01 -15.48
CA LEU A 53 1.99 7.16 -16.77
C LEU A 53 1.66 8.60 -17.14
N GLY A 54 2.00 9.55 -16.26
CA GLY A 54 1.83 10.97 -16.54
C GLY A 54 0.36 11.33 -16.83
N ARG A 55 0.14 11.87 -18.03
CA ARG A 55 -1.16 12.40 -18.43
C ARG A 55 -2.26 11.34 -18.53
N ASP A 56 -1.92 10.07 -18.66
CA ASP A 56 -2.91 9.00 -18.73
C ASP A 56 -3.83 9.01 -17.51
N TYR A 57 -3.29 9.43 -16.36
CA TYR A 57 -4.08 9.50 -15.13
C TYR A 57 -5.07 10.68 -15.09
N ARG A 58 -5.13 11.48 -16.12
CA ARG A 58 -6.21 12.46 -16.31
C ARG A 58 -7.46 11.81 -16.88
N GLU A 59 -7.28 10.67 -17.56
CA GLU A 59 -8.38 9.95 -18.23
C GLU A 59 -8.96 8.83 -17.36
N HIS A 60 -8.13 8.27 -16.46
CA HIS A 60 -8.57 7.21 -15.55
C HIS A 60 -7.66 7.16 -14.33
N HIS A 61 -8.19 6.63 -13.23
CA HIS A 61 -7.38 6.30 -12.06
C HIS A 61 -6.56 5.05 -12.36
N PRO A 62 -5.51 4.75 -11.57
CA PRO A 62 -4.71 3.55 -11.80
C PRO A 62 -5.57 2.28 -11.73
N TYR A 63 -5.37 1.41 -12.71
CA TYR A 63 -5.95 0.06 -12.74
C TYR A 63 -5.02 -0.91 -12.01
N PRO A 64 -5.48 -2.13 -11.65
CA PRO A 64 -4.60 -3.11 -11.00
C PRO A 64 -3.29 -3.36 -11.73
N GLU A 65 -3.30 -3.43 -13.06
CA GLU A 65 -2.08 -3.62 -13.85
C GLU A 65 -1.09 -2.45 -13.77
N ASN A 66 -1.54 -1.29 -13.31
CA ASN A 66 -0.69 -0.11 -13.14
C ASN A 66 -0.09 0.00 -11.74
N ILE A 67 -0.47 -0.89 -10.83
CA ILE A 67 -0.15 -0.79 -9.41
C ILE A 67 0.97 -1.74 -9.05
N PHE A 68 2.03 -1.22 -8.41
CA PHE A 68 3.11 -2.05 -7.87
C PHE A 68 2.75 -2.61 -6.51
N TRP A 69 2.29 -1.75 -5.59
CA TRP A 69 1.71 -2.19 -4.32
C TRP A 69 0.94 -1.06 -3.65
N LEU A 70 0.16 -1.42 -2.64
CA LEU A 70 -0.66 -0.49 -1.86
C LEU A 70 -0.25 -0.55 -0.40
N ILE A 71 -0.41 0.57 0.32
CA ILE A 71 -0.16 0.64 1.75
C ILE A 71 -1.38 1.24 2.44
N LYS A 72 -1.84 0.58 3.50
CA LYS A 72 -2.95 1.02 4.33
C LYS A 72 -2.48 1.23 5.76
N TYR A 73 -2.89 2.34 6.38
CA TYR A 73 -2.64 2.62 7.79
C TYR A 73 -3.93 2.41 8.58
N ALA A 74 -3.87 1.60 9.63
CA ALA A 74 -5.04 1.25 10.43
C ALA A 74 -4.78 1.54 11.91
N ASN A 75 -5.73 2.24 12.56
CA ASN A 75 -5.66 2.56 13.99
C ASN A 75 -6.24 1.48 14.89
N SER A 76 -7.02 0.56 14.33
CA SER A 76 -7.67 -0.48 15.10
C SER A 76 -7.50 -1.82 14.40
N SER A 77 -7.61 -2.89 15.17
CA SER A 77 -7.53 -4.24 14.64
C SER A 77 -8.84 -4.62 13.97
N LEU A 78 -9.10 -4.05 12.80
CA LEU A 78 -10.23 -4.45 11.98
C LEU A 78 -9.81 -5.66 11.15
N GLU A 79 -9.48 -6.77 11.83
CA GLU A 79 -8.98 -7.97 11.17
C GLU A 79 -9.92 -8.47 10.07
N LYS A 80 -11.22 -8.36 10.29
CA LYS A 80 -12.21 -8.74 9.28
C LYS A 80 -12.12 -7.86 8.04
N ASP A 81 -11.95 -6.55 8.22
CA ASP A 81 -11.81 -5.62 7.11
C ASP A 81 -10.49 -5.85 6.37
N LEU A 82 -9.42 -6.14 7.12
CA LEU A 82 -8.14 -6.47 6.55
C LEU A 82 -8.22 -7.72 5.67
N ASP A 83 -8.82 -8.79 6.18
CA ASP A 83 -8.97 -10.03 5.43
C ASP A 83 -9.82 -9.81 4.19
N LYS A 84 -10.92 -9.07 4.33
CA LYS A 84 -11.81 -8.78 3.22
C LYS A 84 -11.11 -7.97 2.13
N LYS A 85 -10.42 -6.89 2.52
CA LYS A 85 -9.69 -6.04 1.58
C LYS A 85 -8.55 -6.78 0.90
N SER A 86 -7.79 -7.58 1.66
CA SER A 86 -6.68 -8.32 1.09
C SER A 86 -7.18 -9.33 0.04
N LYS A 87 -8.30 -9.98 0.29
CA LYS A 87 -8.90 -10.92 -0.68
C LYS A 87 -9.37 -10.21 -1.94
N ILE A 88 -10.00 -9.05 -1.80
CA ILE A 88 -10.46 -8.25 -2.93
C ILE A 88 -9.29 -7.82 -3.79
N TYR A 89 -8.23 -7.28 -3.17
CA TYR A 89 -7.06 -6.83 -3.91
C TYR A 89 -6.32 -7.98 -4.59
N ALA A 90 -6.19 -9.13 -3.91
CA ALA A 90 -5.56 -10.29 -4.52
C ALA A 90 -6.34 -10.78 -5.73
N ALA A 91 -7.67 -10.81 -5.61
CA ALA A 91 -8.55 -11.31 -6.68
C ALA A 91 -8.47 -10.48 -7.95
N VAL A 92 -8.21 -9.17 -7.84
CA VAL A 92 -8.09 -8.30 -9.01
C VAL A 92 -6.65 -8.13 -9.49
N GLY A 93 -5.70 -8.83 -8.87
CA GLY A 93 -4.32 -8.88 -9.34
C GLY A 93 -3.39 -7.79 -8.83
N ILE A 94 -3.72 -7.16 -7.70
CA ILE A 94 -2.78 -6.24 -7.04
C ILE A 94 -1.59 -7.07 -6.53
N PRO A 95 -0.36 -6.76 -6.96
CA PRO A 95 0.78 -7.65 -6.69
C PRO A 95 1.20 -7.76 -5.22
N GLU A 96 1.00 -6.69 -4.45
CA GLU A 96 1.45 -6.68 -3.06
C GLU A 96 0.61 -5.67 -2.27
N TYR A 97 0.34 -5.99 -1.01
CA TYR A 97 -0.47 -5.13 -0.15
C TYR A 97 0.15 -5.08 1.25
N TRP A 98 0.44 -3.89 1.74
CA TRP A 98 1.02 -3.67 3.06
C TRP A 98 0.00 -2.99 3.97
N VAL A 99 -0.11 -3.46 5.20
CA VAL A 99 -0.97 -2.85 6.20
C VAL A 99 -0.14 -2.52 7.43
N VAL A 100 -0.17 -1.25 7.82
CA VAL A 100 0.48 -0.81 9.04
C VAL A 100 -0.55 -0.76 10.15
N ASN A 101 -0.29 -1.50 11.22
CA ASN A 101 -1.10 -1.42 12.43
C ASN A 101 -0.45 -0.37 13.32
N LEU A 102 -1.07 0.81 13.41
CA LEU A 102 -0.52 1.95 14.16
C LEU A 102 -0.55 1.71 15.67
N LYS A 103 -1.49 0.91 16.13
CA LYS A 103 -1.64 0.63 17.55
C LYS A 103 -0.55 -0.32 18.06
N LYS A 104 -0.26 -1.35 17.27
CA LYS A 104 0.75 -2.36 17.63
C LYS A 104 2.12 -2.07 17.04
N LEU A 105 2.22 -1.07 16.17
CA LEU A 105 3.44 -0.69 15.47
C LEU A 105 4.08 -1.85 14.74
N HIS A 106 3.29 -2.50 13.88
CA HIS A 106 3.82 -3.54 13.01
C HIS A 106 3.30 -3.40 11.58
N LEU A 107 4.07 -3.95 10.66
CA LEU A 107 3.76 -3.99 9.24
C LEU A 107 3.34 -5.41 8.84
N VAL A 108 2.17 -5.55 8.24
CA VAL A 108 1.71 -6.83 7.70
C VAL A 108 1.84 -6.76 6.18
N VAL A 109 2.54 -7.73 5.60
CA VAL A 109 2.80 -7.78 4.16
C VAL A 109 2.08 -8.98 3.57
N PHE A 110 1.21 -8.71 2.59
CA PHE A 110 0.48 -9.74 1.85
C PHE A 110 1.06 -9.86 0.45
N ARG A 111 1.42 -11.07 0.05
CA ARG A 111 1.98 -11.39 -1.27
C ARG A 111 1.18 -12.50 -1.94
N PRO A 112 0.95 -12.39 -3.25
CA PRO A 112 0.01 -13.28 -3.93
C PRO A 112 0.57 -14.63 -4.29
N LEU A 113 -0.36 -15.59 -4.44
CA LEU A 113 -0.13 -16.85 -5.12
C LEU A 113 -1.46 -17.24 -5.76
N ASP A 114 -1.49 -17.35 -7.10
CA ASP A 114 -2.68 -17.80 -7.85
C ASP A 114 -3.97 -17.03 -7.53
N GLY A 115 -3.89 -15.69 -7.46
CA GLY A 115 -5.07 -14.85 -7.21
C GLY A 115 -5.47 -14.72 -5.76
N GLU A 116 -4.66 -15.27 -4.85
CA GLU A 116 -4.85 -15.16 -3.41
C GLU A 116 -3.56 -14.66 -2.78
N TYR A 117 -3.67 -14.02 -1.62
CA TYR A 117 -2.47 -13.67 -0.87
C TYR A 117 -2.09 -14.86 0.02
N ALA A 118 -1.18 -15.69 -0.49
CA ALA A 118 -0.72 -16.89 0.21
C ALA A 118 0.27 -16.59 1.32
N THR A 119 1.06 -15.52 1.16
CA THR A 119 2.09 -15.14 2.12
C THR A 119 1.62 -13.94 2.94
N LYS A 120 1.67 -14.08 4.25
CA LYS A 120 1.37 -13.00 5.19
C LYS A 120 2.54 -12.89 6.15
N LEU A 121 3.30 -11.81 6.04
CA LEU A 121 4.45 -11.55 6.91
C LEU A 121 4.10 -10.44 7.88
N THR A 122 4.46 -10.60 9.16
CA THR A 122 4.29 -9.56 10.16
C THR A 122 5.67 -9.12 10.64
N LEU A 123 6.00 -7.83 10.43
CA LEU A 123 7.32 -7.29 10.70
C LEU A 123 7.23 -6.14 11.70
N THR A 124 8.13 -6.13 12.67
CA THR A 124 8.24 -5.04 13.66
C THR A 124 9.54 -4.27 13.51
N SER A 125 10.50 -4.83 12.79
CA SER A 125 11.83 -4.25 12.61
C SER A 125 12.46 -4.85 11.36
N GLY A 126 13.70 -4.46 11.09
CA GLY A 126 14.43 -4.96 9.93
C GLY A 126 14.09 -4.23 8.66
N GLU A 127 14.23 -4.91 7.56
CA GLU A 127 14.02 -4.34 6.23
C GLU A 127 13.10 -5.22 5.41
N ILE A 128 12.44 -4.61 4.43
CA ILE A 128 11.59 -5.31 3.47
C ILE A 128 11.95 -4.90 2.05
N GLN A 129 11.99 -5.89 1.15
CA GLN A 129 12.20 -5.65 -0.28
C GLN A 129 10.85 -5.77 -0.98
N PRO A 130 10.38 -4.71 -1.67
CA PRO A 130 9.16 -4.79 -2.46
C PRO A 130 9.33 -5.80 -3.60
N LEU A 131 8.28 -6.54 -3.93
CA LEU A 131 8.35 -7.52 -5.03
C LEU A 131 8.74 -6.87 -6.36
N ALA A 132 8.20 -5.69 -6.64
CA ALA A 132 8.47 -4.98 -7.88
C ALA A 132 9.90 -4.40 -7.93
N PHE A 133 10.51 -4.16 -6.78
CA PHE A 133 11.84 -3.54 -6.68
C PHE A 133 12.71 -4.29 -5.67
N PRO A 134 13.09 -5.54 -5.99
CA PRO A 134 13.84 -6.37 -5.04
C PRO A 134 15.26 -5.87 -4.77
N ASP A 135 15.75 -4.93 -5.58
CA ASP A 135 17.03 -4.27 -5.38
C ASP A 135 17.02 -3.27 -4.23
N LEU A 136 15.83 -2.92 -3.72
CA LEU A 136 15.68 -1.93 -2.66
C LEU A 136 15.37 -2.60 -1.32
N SER A 137 16.07 -2.15 -0.28
CA SER A 137 15.77 -2.55 1.10
C SER A 137 15.17 -1.36 1.83
N ILE A 138 13.93 -1.49 2.25
CA ILE A 138 13.21 -0.42 2.94
C ILE A 138 13.16 -0.75 4.43
N PRO A 139 13.74 0.10 5.29
CA PRO A 139 13.60 -0.12 6.73
C PRO A 139 12.14 -0.10 7.16
N VAL A 140 11.72 -1.12 7.87
CA VAL A 140 10.34 -1.21 8.36
C VAL A 140 10.00 0.01 9.20
N ALA A 141 10.96 0.51 9.98
CA ALA A 141 10.79 1.70 10.82
C ALA A 141 10.36 2.94 10.02
N GLN A 142 10.79 3.05 8.76
CA GLN A 142 10.40 4.19 7.91
C GLN A 142 8.93 4.10 7.49
N ILE A 143 8.38 2.91 7.45
CA ILE A 143 6.99 2.70 7.04
C ILE A 143 6.06 2.79 8.24
N ILE A 144 6.42 2.17 9.37
CA ILE A 144 5.60 2.23 10.58
C ILE A 144 5.91 3.44 11.46
N ASN A 145 6.94 4.19 11.09
CA ASN A 145 7.37 5.42 11.75
C ASN A 145 7.66 5.21 13.25
N SER A 146 8.43 4.18 13.52
CA SER A 146 8.85 3.89 14.88
C SER A 146 10.29 4.35 15.15
#